data_194edd3ecb444158064020442dfcfd9a
#
_entry.id   194edd3ecb444158064020442dfcfd9a
#
_cell.length_a   1.000
_cell.length_b   1.000
_cell.length_c   1.000
_cell.angle_alpha   90.00
_cell.angle_beta   90.00
_cell.angle_gamma   90.00
#
_symmetry.space_group_name_H-M   'P 1'
#
loop_
_entity.id
_entity.type
_entity.pdbx_description
1 polymer ?
#
loop_
_entity_poly.entity_id
_entity_poly.type
_entity_poly.pdbx_seq_one_letter_code
_entity_poly.pdbx_strand_id
1 'polypeptide(L)'
;MFSERILRAQSGSQEDMLFIIQKFEPQLKHYSRRLHSEDAQSELTLRFIETIHAMNLDSLRSQGDGTIVAYLAQSVRNAYISLLP
;
A
#
# COMPACT_ATOMS: atom_id res chain seq x y z
N MET A 1 -12.98 -7.45 -8.53
CA MET A 1 -13.06 -6.24 -7.69
C MET A 1 -11.76 -6.06 -6.89
N PHE A 2 -11.48 -4.85 -6.49
CA PHE A 2 -10.22 -4.55 -5.80
C PHE A 2 -10.09 -5.28 -4.46
N SER A 3 -11.17 -5.37 -3.69
CA SER A 3 -11.15 -6.08 -2.41
C SER A 3 -10.77 -7.55 -2.55
N GLU A 4 -11.17 -8.19 -3.63
CA GLU A 4 -10.81 -9.58 -3.88
C GLU A 4 -9.32 -9.74 -4.14
N ARG A 5 -8.70 -8.79 -4.83
CA ARG A 5 -7.26 -8.80 -5.04
C ARG A 5 -6.50 -8.67 -3.72
N ILE A 6 -6.99 -7.80 -2.83
CA ILE A 6 -6.39 -7.64 -1.50
C ILE A 6 -6.50 -8.94 -0.71
N LEU A 7 -7.67 -9.58 -0.73
CA LEU A 7 -7.87 -10.83 -0.03
C LEU A 7 -6.89 -11.90 -0.54
N ARG A 8 -6.73 -12.03 -1.86
CA ARG A 8 -5.80 -13.00 -2.42
C ARG A 8 -4.35 -12.66 -2.09
N ALA A 9 -3.99 -11.37 -2.11
CA ALA A 9 -2.66 -10.93 -1.72
C ALA A 9 -2.35 -11.29 -0.26
N GLN A 10 -3.32 -11.07 0.63
CA GLN A 10 -3.19 -11.45 2.04
C GLN A 10 -3.03 -12.95 2.22
N SER A 11 -3.57 -13.73 1.29
CA SER A 11 -3.48 -15.20 1.31
C SER A 11 -2.22 -15.74 0.63
N GLY A 12 -1.36 -14.85 0.14
CA GLY A 12 -0.07 -15.24 -0.41
C GLY A 12 0.07 -15.11 -1.93
N SER A 13 -0.92 -14.57 -2.63
CA SER A 13 -0.82 -14.37 -4.08
C SER A 13 0.17 -13.23 -4.40
N GLN A 14 1.32 -13.60 -4.96
CA GLN A 14 2.32 -12.62 -5.37
C GLN A 14 1.84 -11.79 -6.56
N GLU A 15 1.09 -12.39 -7.46
CA GLU A 15 0.55 -11.70 -8.63
C GLU A 15 -0.41 -10.58 -8.20
N ASP A 16 -1.31 -10.87 -7.28
CA ASP A 16 -2.24 -9.87 -6.77
C ASP A 16 -1.53 -8.78 -5.97
N MET A 17 -0.53 -9.16 -5.17
CA MET A 17 0.28 -8.19 -4.44
C MET A 17 0.98 -7.23 -5.40
N LEU A 18 1.59 -7.76 -6.45
CA LEU A 18 2.27 -6.94 -7.44
C LEU A 18 1.31 -6.00 -8.16
N PHE A 19 0.11 -6.47 -8.48
CA PHE A 19 -0.91 -5.64 -9.11
C PHE A 19 -1.25 -4.43 -8.21
N ILE A 20 -1.42 -4.66 -6.91
CA ILE A 20 -1.74 -3.59 -5.96
C ILE A 20 -0.58 -2.60 -5.86
N ILE A 21 0.65 -3.10 -5.76
CA ILE A 21 1.84 -2.25 -5.69
C ILE A 21 1.94 -1.37 -6.95
N GLN A 22 1.73 -1.95 -8.12
CA GLN A 22 1.80 -1.21 -9.39
C GLN A 22 0.74 -0.11 -9.47
N LYS A 23 -0.43 -0.36 -8.92
CA LYS A 23 -1.49 0.63 -8.87
C LYS A 23 -1.08 1.87 -8.07
N PHE A 24 -0.29 1.69 -7.02
CA PHE A 24 0.16 2.78 -6.15
C PHE A 24 1.58 3.24 -6.45
N GLU A 25 2.21 2.71 -7.49
CA GLU A 25 3.59 3.05 -7.83
C GLU A 25 3.83 4.55 -8.02
N PRO A 26 2.95 5.31 -8.71
CA PRO A 26 3.17 6.75 -8.84
C PRO A 26 3.28 7.46 -7.49
N GLN A 27 2.44 7.08 -6.52
CA GLN A 27 2.45 7.66 -5.18
C GLN A 27 3.71 7.23 -4.42
N LEU A 28 4.09 5.95 -4.51
CA LEU A 28 5.30 5.45 -3.87
C LEU A 28 6.53 6.17 -4.39
N LYS A 29 6.62 6.37 -5.69
CA LYS A 29 7.74 7.13 -6.29
C LYS A 29 7.73 8.59 -5.88
N HIS A 30 6.56 9.20 -5.84
CA HIS A 30 6.44 10.61 -5.43
C HIS A 30 7.03 10.83 -4.04
N TYR A 31 6.64 10.02 -3.07
CA TYR A 31 7.12 10.18 -1.71
C TYR A 31 8.57 9.74 -1.53
N SER A 32 9.01 8.72 -2.27
CA SER A 32 10.41 8.27 -2.17
C SER A 32 11.39 9.35 -2.62
N ARG A 33 11.02 10.11 -3.65
CA ARG A 33 11.86 11.20 -4.13
C ARG A 33 12.05 12.30 -3.07
N ARG A 34 11.04 12.50 -2.23
CA ARG A 34 11.08 13.54 -1.19
C ARG A 34 11.91 13.12 0.01
N LEU A 35 12.22 11.84 0.15
CA LEU A 35 13.04 11.34 1.25
C LEU A 35 14.53 11.42 0.99
N HIS A 36 14.93 11.60 -0.26
CA HIS A 36 16.35 11.77 -0.65
C HIS A 36 17.26 10.62 -0.17
N SER A 37 16.75 9.40 -0.16
CA SER A 37 17.49 8.21 0.24
C SER A 37 17.46 7.19 -0.89
N GLU A 38 18.56 6.48 -1.10
CA GLU A 38 18.64 5.44 -2.12
C GLU A 38 17.65 4.31 -1.85
N ASP A 39 17.40 4.02 -0.59
CA ASP A 39 16.54 2.91 -0.18
C ASP A 39 15.09 3.33 0.05
N ALA A 40 14.77 4.61 -0.17
CA ALA A 40 13.45 5.15 0.18
C ALA A 40 12.31 4.42 -0.49
N GLN A 41 12.43 4.14 -1.80
CA GLN A 41 11.34 3.46 -2.52
C GLN A 41 11.14 2.03 -2.01
N SER A 42 12.24 1.31 -1.78
CA SER A 42 12.17 -0.05 -1.22
C SER A 42 11.56 -0.04 0.18
N GLU A 43 11.95 0.91 1.01
CA GLU A 43 11.44 1.05 2.36
C GLU A 43 9.94 1.33 2.37
N LEU A 44 9.49 2.29 1.55
CA LEU A 44 8.07 2.61 1.43
C LEU A 44 7.27 1.43 0.89
N THR A 45 7.81 0.74 -0.11
CA THR A 45 7.14 -0.42 -0.70
C THR A 45 7.00 -1.54 0.33
N LEU A 46 8.05 -1.79 1.12
CA LEU A 46 7.98 -2.80 2.17
C LEU A 46 6.91 -2.47 3.20
N ARG A 47 6.85 -1.23 3.66
CA ARG A 47 5.83 -0.79 4.61
C ARG A 47 4.43 -0.90 4.01
N PHE A 48 4.30 -0.62 2.73
CA PHE A 48 3.03 -0.77 2.02
C PHE A 48 2.57 -2.22 1.99
N ILE A 49 3.50 -3.14 1.68
CA ILE A 49 3.21 -4.58 1.69
C ILE A 49 2.78 -5.03 3.09
N GLU A 50 3.49 -4.60 4.13
CA GLU A 50 3.14 -4.91 5.50
C GLU A 50 1.74 -4.40 5.85
N THR A 51 1.38 -3.21 5.38
CA THR A 51 0.05 -2.64 5.59
C THR A 51 -1.02 -3.51 4.93
N ILE A 52 -0.78 -3.96 3.70
CA ILE A 52 -1.74 -4.82 3.00
C ILE A 52 -1.97 -6.11 3.78
N HIS A 53 -0.90 -6.72 4.28
CA HIS A 53 -1.03 -7.96 5.06
C HIS A 53 -1.75 -7.75 6.40
N ALA A 54 -1.54 -6.61 7.04
CA ALA A 54 -2.06 -6.36 8.38
C ALA A 54 -3.45 -5.74 8.41
N MET A 55 -3.93 -5.17 7.29
CA MET A 55 -5.19 -4.44 7.29
C MET A 55 -6.38 -5.36 7.54
N ASN A 56 -7.39 -4.83 8.24
CA ASN A 56 -8.64 -5.54 8.45
C ASN A 56 -9.57 -5.26 7.27
N LEU A 57 -9.53 -6.13 6.28
CA LEU A 57 -10.31 -5.96 5.06
C LEU A 57 -11.82 -6.01 5.33
N ASP A 58 -12.25 -6.83 6.27
CA ASP A 58 -13.68 -6.98 6.56
C ASP A 58 -14.33 -5.67 7.01
N SER A 59 -13.62 -4.89 7.82
CA SER A 59 -14.17 -3.61 8.30
C SER A 59 -14.23 -2.53 7.21
N LEU A 60 -13.38 -2.64 6.16
CA LEU A 60 -13.35 -1.68 5.06
C LEU A 60 -14.24 -2.10 3.89
N ARG A 61 -14.42 -3.38 3.72
CA ARG A 61 -15.09 -3.99 2.58
C ARG A 61 -16.54 -3.55 2.42
N SER A 62 -17.24 -3.40 3.55
CA SER A 62 -18.64 -2.98 3.56
C SER A 62 -18.82 -1.53 3.08
N GLN A 63 -17.75 -0.74 3.07
CA GLN A 63 -17.78 0.66 2.67
C GLN A 63 -17.40 0.88 1.20
N GLY A 64 -17.01 -0.20 0.51
CA GLY A 64 -16.71 -0.19 -0.92
C GLY A 64 -15.24 0.00 -1.25
N ASP A 65 -14.90 -0.21 -2.52
CA ASP A 65 -13.51 -0.16 -3.01
C ASP A 65 -12.88 1.22 -2.83
N GLY A 66 -13.66 2.28 -2.95
CA GLY A 66 -13.15 3.65 -2.76
C GLY A 66 -12.55 3.86 -1.36
N THR A 67 -13.18 3.29 -0.34
CA THR A 67 -12.69 3.37 1.04
C THR A 67 -11.37 2.60 1.18
N ILE A 68 -11.26 1.43 0.54
CA ILE A 68 -10.03 0.63 0.57
C ILE A 68 -8.89 1.40 -0.10
N VAL A 69 -9.15 1.97 -1.28
CA VAL A 69 -8.13 2.76 -2.00
C VAL A 69 -7.68 3.96 -1.16
N ALA A 70 -8.63 4.68 -0.55
CA ALA A 70 -8.31 5.82 0.30
C ALA A 70 -7.49 5.41 1.52
N TYR A 71 -7.81 4.27 2.14
CA TYR A 71 -7.04 3.74 3.27
C TYR A 71 -5.61 3.44 2.87
N LEU A 72 -5.40 2.78 1.72
CA LEU A 72 -4.06 2.44 1.26
C LEU A 72 -3.26 3.69 0.88
N ALA A 73 -3.90 4.66 0.22
CA ALA A 73 -3.25 5.92 -0.11
C ALA A 73 -2.79 6.66 1.15
N GLN A 74 -3.64 6.71 2.18
CA GLN A 74 -3.29 7.33 3.45
C GLN A 74 -2.15 6.57 4.15
N SER A 75 -2.13 5.24 4.01
CA SER A 75 -1.07 4.41 4.58
C SER A 75 0.30 4.71 3.97
N VAL A 76 0.35 4.95 2.66
CA VAL A 76 1.60 5.34 2.00
C VAL A 76 2.09 6.67 2.55
N ARG A 77 1.19 7.65 2.68
CA ARG A 77 1.52 8.95 3.24
C ARG A 77 2.02 8.84 4.68
N ASN A 78 1.35 8.04 5.49
CA ASN A 78 1.76 7.83 6.89
C ASN A 78 3.13 7.19 6.99
N ALA A 79 3.41 6.22 6.11
CA ALA A 79 4.73 5.60 6.04
C ALA A 79 5.81 6.62 5.68
N TYR A 80 5.52 7.47 4.70
CA TYR A 80 6.41 8.57 4.32
C TYR A 80 6.70 9.48 5.52
N ILE A 81 5.66 9.90 6.24
CA ILE A 81 5.82 10.79 7.40
C ILE A 81 6.69 10.12 8.48
N SER A 82 6.49 8.83 8.72
CA SER A 82 7.27 8.11 9.73
C SER A 82 8.74 7.94 9.36
N LEU A 83 9.08 8.07 8.07
CA LEU A 83 10.46 7.98 7.60
C LEU A 83 11.16 9.33 7.50
N LEU A 84 10.45 10.43 7.74
CA LEU A 84 11.06 11.75 7.77
C LEU A 84 12.01 11.87 8.96
N PRO A 85 13.19 12.51 8.76
CA PRO A 85 14.16 12.70 9.84
C PRO A 85 13.65 13.64 10.92
#